data_2be3f0045ea6b35c6396d5bf53c66426
#
_entry.id   2be3f0045ea6b35c6396d5bf53c66426
#
_cell.length_a   1.000
_cell.length_b   1.000
_cell.length_c   1.000
_cell.angle_alpha   90.00
_cell.angle_beta   90.00
_cell.angle_gamma   90.00
#
_symmetry.space_group_name_H-M   'P 1'
#
loop_
_entity.id
_entity.type
_entity.pdbx_description
1 polymer ?
#
loop_
_entity_poly.entity_id
_entity_poly.type
_entity_poly.pdbx_seq_one_letter_code
_entity_poly.pdbx_strand_id
1 'polypeptide(L)'
;MLILKAPVAAITALALSGCVHWGEMGRPSAQFYGPVPLATTTPADDALLCLSQTPEVRRSGIVFAVHTVTDQTNKFTSEEGGVVPRDVAGMLVTALQKAGVRQVNRSNTVVTEWEIARAREQILGDGGSVTVGNQTVDFRPITPGSMRGSDYVIDGAITQLDFNTYSGGAEALIAGIGGGARLYALTAAVDLRVTDTESTEIVRAGTYSKQAVGTEVYASVFRFFSNDLYDIRIGDKSQEGLHAGIRWVLAEAAYDIVSSIVNHNGSCDSRLPEVTQELRSEQAVHRAEVATGAS
;
A
#
# COMPACT_ATOMS: atom_id res chain seq x y z
N MET A 1 -66.60 -18.02 52.84
CA MET A 1 -66.68 -17.54 51.47
C MET A 1 -66.18 -16.09 51.47
N LEU A 2 -64.89 -15.91 51.46
CA LEU A 2 -64.20 -14.58 51.46
C LEU A 2 -63.69 -14.29 50.09
N ILE A 3 -64.26 -13.31 49.41
CA ILE A 3 -63.81 -12.86 48.09
C ILE A 3 -62.75 -11.80 48.32
N LEU A 4 -61.47 -12.14 47.88
CA LEU A 4 -60.35 -11.24 47.91
C LEU A 4 -60.50 -10.25 46.76
N LYS A 5 -60.81 -8.97 47.02
CA LYS A 5 -60.70 -7.90 46.04
C LYS A 5 -59.26 -7.36 46.07
N ALA A 6 -58.41 -7.74 45.09
CA ALA A 6 -57.13 -7.10 44.88
C ALA A 6 -57.32 -5.76 44.13
N PRO A 7 -56.52 -4.73 44.46
CA PRO A 7 -56.78 -3.38 43.89
C PRO A 7 -56.12 -3.30 42.49
N VAL A 8 -56.94 -3.00 41.51
CA VAL A 8 -56.58 -2.71 40.11
C VAL A 8 -55.80 -1.37 40.00
N ALA A 9 -55.54 -0.66 41.07
CA ALA A 9 -54.93 0.67 41.09
C ALA A 9 -53.38 0.67 40.98
N ALA A 10 -52.73 -0.49 41.12
CA ALA A 10 -51.26 -0.54 41.11
C ALA A 10 -50.62 -0.73 39.72
N ILE A 11 -51.39 -1.05 38.67
CA ILE A 11 -50.87 -1.31 37.32
C ILE A 11 -50.84 -0.08 36.44
N THR A 12 -51.62 0.95 36.78
CA THR A 12 -51.70 2.19 35.98
C THR A 12 -50.61 3.23 36.29
N ALA A 13 -49.85 3.06 37.37
CA ALA A 13 -48.78 4.02 37.75
C ALA A 13 -47.44 3.75 37.12
N LEU A 14 -47.23 2.56 36.54
CA LEU A 14 -45.95 2.22 35.87
C LEU A 14 -45.88 2.56 34.36
N ALA A 15 -47.01 2.99 33.77
CA ALA A 15 -47.09 3.30 32.35
C ALA A 15 -46.79 4.77 31.99
N LEU A 16 -46.59 5.65 32.98
CA LEU A 16 -46.42 7.09 32.76
C LEU A 16 -45.02 7.64 33.06
N SER A 17 -44.06 6.83 33.45
CA SER A 17 -42.68 7.27 33.65
C SER A 17 -41.77 7.08 32.44
N GLY A 18 -42.31 6.75 31.27
CA GLY A 18 -41.59 6.62 30.00
C GLY A 18 -41.61 7.89 29.15
N CYS A 19 -41.52 9.08 29.75
CA CYS A 19 -41.10 10.25 28.98
C CYS A 19 -39.61 10.11 28.70
N VAL A 20 -39.29 9.31 27.69
CA VAL A 20 -37.98 9.37 27.04
C VAL A 20 -37.82 10.79 26.52
N HIS A 21 -36.91 11.52 27.12
CA HIS A 21 -36.55 12.86 26.71
C HIS A 21 -35.90 12.76 25.33
N TRP A 22 -36.67 12.96 24.28
CA TRP A 22 -36.21 12.91 22.89
C TRP A 22 -35.13 13.97 22.56
N GLY A 23 -34.86 14.88 23.51
CA GLY A 23 -33.90 15.96 23.38
C GLY A 23 -32.43 15.57 23.68
N GLU A 24 -32.17 14.40 24.28
CA GLU A 24 -30.83 13.94 24.67
C GLU A 24 -30.42 12.62 24.06
N MET A 25 -31.12 12.14 23.04
CA MET A 25 -30.47 11.18 22.14
C MET A 25 -29.41 11.96 21.37
N GLY A 26 -28.24 12.11 22.00
CA GLY A 26 -27.03 12.57 21.34
C GLY A 26 -26.91 11.81 20.04
N ARG A 27 -26.55 12.50 18.97
CA ARG A 27 -26.23 11.84 17.69
C ARG A 27 -25.40 10.62 18.02
N PRO A 28 -25.75 9.41 17.55
CA PRO A 28 -24.93 8.24 17.82
C PRO A 28 -23.52 8.58 17.38
N SER A 29 -22.62 8.79 18.35
CA SER A 29 -21.21 8.95 18.04
C SER A 29 -20.77 7.63 17.44
N ALA A 30 -20.19 7.67 16.25
CA ALA A 30 -19.62 6.49 15.66
C ALA A 30 -18.63 5.91 16.68
N GLN A 31 -18.89 4.70 17.16
CA GLN A 31 -17.95 4.00 18.02
C GLN A 31 -16.92 3.35 17.11
N PHE A 32 -15.70 3.82 17.21
CA PHE A 32 -14.58 3.22 16.49
C PHE A 32 -14.03 2.08 17.34
N TYR A 33 -14.15 0.86 16.83
CA TYR A 33 -13.54 -0.34 17.41
C TYR A 33 -12.24 -0.62 16.69
N GLY A 34 -11.23 -1.06 17.44
CA GLY A 34 -9.94 -1.40 16.89
C GLY A 34 -8.80 -0.47 17.33
N PRO A 35 -7.57 -0.73 16.88
CA PRO A 35 -6.42 0.11 17.19
C PRO A 35 -6.56 1.49 16.53
N VAL A 36 -5.90 2.48 17.11
CA VAL A 36 -5.82 3.81 16.49
C VAL A 36 -5.14 3.73 15.12
N PRO A 37 -5.54 4.56 14.15
CA PRO A 37 -4.88 4.60 12.85
C PRO A 37 -3.40 4.93 13.01
N LEU A 38 -2.55 4.11 12.42
CA LEU A 38 -1.10 4.28 12.40
C LEU A 38 -0.61 4.33 10.96
N ALA A 39 0.54 4.96 10.74
CA ALA A 39 1.21 4.88 9.45
C ALA A 39 1.61 3.43 9.17
N THR A 40 1.26 2.94 7.98
CA THR A 40 1.63 1.59 7.56
C THR A 40 3.13 1.52 7.30
N THR A 41 3.80 0.56 7.94
CA THR A 41 5.21 0.26 7.75
C THR A 41 5.40 -1.06 7.03
N THR A 42 6.54 -1.23 6.38
CA THR A 42 6.98 -2.48 5.77
C THR A 42 8.37 -2.86 6.31
N PRO A 43 8.77 -4.12 6.21
CA PRO A 43 10.11 -4.54 6.63
C PRO A 43 11.27 -3.85 5.88
N ALA A 44 10.99 -3.28 4.71
CA ALA A 44 11.98 -2.54 3.92
C ALA A 44 12.08 -1.04 4.29
N ASP A 45 11.22 -0.53 5.18
CA ASP A 45 11.16 0.90 5.48
C ASP A 45 12.46 1.44 6.09
N ASP A 46 13.14 0.65 6.94
CA ASP A 46 14.41 1.06 7.53
C ASP A 46 15.52 1.20 6.48
N ALA A 47 15.51 0.32 5.47
CA ALA A 47 16.43 0.41 4.33
C ALA A 47 16.12 1.62 3.44
N LEU A 48 14.83 1.88 3.17
CA LEU A 48 14.39 3.08 2.44
C LEU A 48 14.77 4.36 3.17
N LEU A 49 14.56 4.41 4.48
CA LEU A 49 14.93 5.54 5.31
C LEU A 49 16.46 5.76 5.32
N CYS A 50 17.25 4.68 5.45
CA CYS A 50 18.69 4.73 5.33
C CYS A 50 19.08 5.33 3.98
N LEU A 51 18.52 4.80 2.88
CA LEU A 51 18.79 5.24 1.51
C LEU A 51 18.49 6.73 1.32
N SER A 52 17.38 7.22 1.89
CA SER A 52 16.98 8.63 1.83
C SER A 52 18.01 9.59 2.45
N GLN A 53 18.85 9.10 3.35
CA GLN A 53 19.85 9.89 4.06
C GLN A 53 21.21 9.87 3.34
N THR A 54 21.38 9.02 2.35
CA THR A 54 22.65 8.87 1.63
C THR A 54 22.95 10.08 0.74
N PRO A 55 24.23 10.42 0.56
CA PRO A 55 24.63 11.51 -0.35
C PRO A 55 24.21 11.25 -1.80
N GLU A 56 24.22 9.99 -2.23
CA GLU A 56 23.88 9.55 -3.57
C GLU A 56 22.42 9.93 -3.90
N VAL A 57 21.48 9.68 -3.00
CA VAL A 57 20.08 10.09 -3.18
C VAL A 57 19.91 11.60 -3.04
N ARG A 58 20.44 12.18 -1.96
CA ARG A 58 20.20 13.60 -1.64
C ARG A 58 20.75 14.57 -2.67
N ARG A 59 21.84 14.21 -3.35
CA ARG A 59 22.54 15.04 -4.34
C ARG A 59 22.26 14.65 -5.80
N SER A 60 21.57 13.52 -6.03
CA SER A 60 21.30 13.04 -7.39
C SER A 60 20.58 14.06 -8.26
N GLY A 61 19.67 14.82 -7.65
CA GLY A 61 18.77 15.70 -8.38
C GLY A 61 17.74 14.96 -9.26
N ILE A 62 17.84 13.65 -9.37
CA ILE A 62 17.01 12.77 -10.18
C ILE A 62 15.54 12.88 -9.76
N VAL A 63 14.67 12.92 -10.75
CA VAL A 63 13.22 13.04 -10.59
C VAL A 63 12.56 11.80 -11.18
N PHE A 64 11.84 11.08 -10.35
CA PHE A 64 11.05 9.93 -10.75
C PHE A 64 9.61 10.31 -11.02
N ALA A 65 8.96 9.53 -11.86
CA ALA A 65 7.52 9.49 -11.99
C ALA A 65 7.05 8.04 -11.93
N VAL A 66 5.92 7.80 -11.32
CA VAL A 66 5.20 6.54 -11.44
C VAL A 66 4.03 6.77 -12.39
N HIS A 67 3.90 5.92 -13.39
CA HIS A 67 2.78 6.01 -14.32
C HIS A 67 1.66 5.06 -13.87
N THR A 68 1.62 3.83 -14.33
CA THR A 68 0.60 2.85 -13.97
C THR A 68 1.22 1.56 -13.49
N VAL A 69 0.60 0.94 -12.48
CA VAL A 69 0.86 -0.44 -12.09
C VAL A 69 -0.49 -1.14 -12.10
N THR A 70 -0.74 -1.88 -13.17
CA THR A 70 -2.04 -2.50 -13.44
C THR A 70 -2.15 -3.89 -12.85
N ASP A 71 -3.38 -4.34 -12.56
CA ASP A 71 -3.64 -5.74 -12.24
C ASP A 71 -3.85 -6.54 -13.53
N GLN A 72 -2.96 -7.49 -13.80
CA GLN A 72 -3.04 -8.42 -14.94
C GLN A 72 -3.42 -9.83 -14.51
N THR A 73 -3.72 -10.04 -13.23
CA THR A 73 -4.05 -11.38 -12.71
C THR A 73 -5.48 -11.81 -13.01
N ASN A 74 -6.38 -10.86 -13.28
CA ASN A 74 -7.82 -11.07 -13.45
C ASN A 74 -8.48 -11.82 -12.26
N LYS A 75 -7.90 -11.75 -11.08
CA LYS A 75 -8.47 -12.37 -9.88
C LYS A 75 -9.62 -11.51 -9.36
N PHE A 76 -10.79 -12.08 -9.36
CA PHE A 76 -12.03 -11.42 -8.97
C PHE A 76 -12.81 -12.32 -8.00
N THR A 77 -13.31 -11.74 -6.92
CA THR A 77 -14.27 -12.42 -6.04
C THR A 77 -15.65 -11.84 -6.24
N SER A 78 -16.69 -12.68 -6.24
CA SER A 78 -18.08 -12.25 -6.40
C SER A 78 -18.58 -11.37 -5.27
N GLU A 79 -17.95 -11.49 -4.09
CA GLU A 79 -18.37 -10.80 -2.86
C GLU A 79 -17.69 -9.43 -2.71
N GLU A 80 -16.43 -9.30 -3.09
CA GLU A 80 -15.60 -8.13 -2.79
C GLU A 80 -15.06 -7.42 -4.04
N GLY A 81 -15.26 -7.96 -5.23
CA GLY A 81 -14.76 -7.41 -6.48
C GLY A 81 -13.29 -7.79 -6.75
N GLY A 82 -12.50 -6.86 -7.24
CA GLY A 82 -11.07 -7.10 -7.51
C GLY A 82 -10.29 -7.34 -6.23
N VAL A 83 -9.50 -8.39 -6.22
CA VAL A 83 -8.70 -8.81 -5.05
C VAL A 83 -7.48 -7.89 -4.84
N VAL A 84 -6.96 -7.35 -5.93
CA VAL A 84 -5.80 -6.44 -5.92
C VAL A 84 -6.26 -5.00 -5.62
N PRO A 85 -5.51 -4.23 -4.80
CA PRO A 85 -5.79 -2.82 -4.60
C PRO A 85 -5.82 -2.05 -5.91
N ARG A 86 -6.77 -1.13 -6.07
CA ARG A 86 -6.92 -0.36 -7.32
C ARG A 86 -5.79 0.63 -7.58
N ASP A 87 -5.15 1.14 -6.52
CA ASP A 87 -4.07 2.13 -6.61
C ASP A 87 -2.73 1.56 -6.15
N VAL A 88 -2.21 0.61 -6.90
CA VAL A 88 -0.87 0.04 -6.67
C VAL A 88 0.22 1.05 -7.01
N ALA A 89 -0.01 1.90 -8.01
CA ALA A 89 0.90 2.99 -8.36
C ALA A 89 1.09 3.96 -7.18
N GLY A 90 0.02 4.33 -6.47
CA GLY A 90 0.09 5.15 -5.26
C GLY A 90 0.88 4.50 -4.12
N MET A 91 0.84 3.17 -4.00
CA MET A 91 1.68 2.45 -3.04
C MET A 91 3.17 2.57 -3.40
N LEU A 92 3.52 2.47 -4.68
CA LEU A 92 4.90 2.65 -5.16
C LEU A 92 5.37 4.11 -4.98
N VAL A 93 4.52 5.09 -5.27
CA VAL A 93 4.79 6.52 -4.96
C VAL A 93 5.14 6.70 -3.49
N THR A 94 4.40 6.06 -2.59
CA THR A 94 4.67 6.14 -1.15
C THR A 94 6.03 5.52 -0.80
N ALA A 95 6.39 4.38 -1.38
CA ALA A 95 7.68 3.73 -1.15
C ALA A 95 8.85 4.59 -1.67
N LEU A 96 8.74 5.17 -2.85
CA LEU A 96 9.72 6.10 -3.41
C LEU A 96 9.85 7.37 -2.56
N GLN A 97 8.75 7.86 -1.97
CA GLN A 97 8.80 8.99 -1.04
C GLN A 97 9.61 8.65 0.22
N LYS A 98 9.46 7.43 0.76
CA LYS A 98 10.28 6.96 1.88
C LYS A 98 11.77 6.85 1.52
N ALA A 99 12.08 6.49 0.27
CA ALA A 99 13.45 6.50 -0.26
C ALA A 99 14.04 7.91 -0.43
N GLY A 100 13.26 8.96 -0.25
CA GLY A 100 13.72 10.35 -0.28
C GLY A 100 13.97 10.93 -1.68
N VAL A 101 13.53 10.25 -2.73
CA VAL A 101 13.69 10.73 -4.10
C VAL A 101 12.64 11.77 -4.48
N ARG A 102 13.00 12.66 -5.39
CA ARG A 102 12.06 13.62 -5.95
C ARG A 102 11.09 12.94 -6.89
N GLN A 103 9.83 13.34 -6.84
CA GLN A 103 8.80 12.77 -7.70
C GLN A 103 7.94 13.85 -8.34
N VAL A 104 7.45 13.57 -9.55
CA VAL A 104 6.39 14.32 -10.23
C VAL A 104 5.21 13.40 -10.49
N ASN A 105 4.00 13.92 -10.34
CA ASN A 105 2.79 13.12 -10.54
C ASN A 105 2.55 12.88 -12.04
N ARG A 106 2.45 11.59 -12.43
CA ARG A 106 2.09 11.12 -13.77
C ARG A 106 1.07 9.97 -13.74
N SER A 107 0.62 9.56 -12.55
CA SER A 107 -0.36 8.49 -12.39
C SER A 107 -1.80 9.02 -12.31
N ASN A 108 -1.99 10.18 -11.67
CA ASN A 108 -3.31 10.80 -11.53
C ASN A 108 -3.19 12.30 -11.84
N THR A 109 -3.35 12.65 -13.11
CA THR A 109 -3.13 14.01 -13.62
C THR A 109 -4.43 14.76 -13.89
N VAL A 110 -5.59 14.17 -13.68
CA VAL A 110 -6.91 14.73 -14.07
C VAL A 110 -7.10 16.15 -13.53
N VAL A 111 -6.88 16.37 -12.24
CA VAL A 111 -7.06 17.69 -11.62
C VAL A 111 -5.99 18.67 -12.11
N THR A 112 -4.74 18.22 -12.17
CA THR A 112 -3.61 19.06 -12.60
C THR A 112 -3.77 19.50 -14.06
N GLU A 113 -4.17 18.59 -14.93
CA GLU A 113 -4.44 18.89 -16.34
C GLU A 113 -5.62 19.85 -16.50
N TRP A 114 -6.66 19.66 -15.69
CA TRP A 114 -7.80 20.58 -15.67
C TRP A 114 -7.36 21.99 -15.24
N GLU A 115 -6.57 22.12 -14.18
CA GLU A 115 -6.05 23.44 -13.73
C GLU A 115 -5.17 24.09 -14.80
N ILE A 116 -4.29 23.30 -15.43
CA ILE A 116 -3.43 23.79 -16.52
C ILE A 116 -4.27 24.28 -17.68
N ALA A 117 -5.32 23.55 -18.06
CA ALA A 117 -6.23 23.97 -19.11
C ALA A 117 -6.91 25.31 -18.77
N ARG A 118 -7.42 25.46 -17.53
CA ARG A 118 -8.05 26.70 -17.08
C ARG A 118 -7.05 27.85 -16.96
N ALA A 119 -5.81 27.58 -16.56
CA ALA A 119 -4.76 28.58 -16.55
C ALA A 119 -4.40 29.07 -17.97
N ARG A 120 -4.39 28.17 -18.96
CA ARG A 120 -4.20 28.53 -20.37
C ARG A 120 -5.33 29.43 -20.92
N GLU A 121 -6.55 29.18 -20.45
CA GLU A 121 -7.71 30.01 -20.79
C GLU A 121 -7.76 31.34 -20.00
N GLN A 122 -6.78 31.60 -19.12
CA GLN A 122 -6.66 32.78 -18.26
C GLN A 122 -7.84 32.98 -17.29
N ILE A 123 -8.51 31.90 -16.93
CA ILE A 123 -9.66 31.92 -15.99
C ILE A 123 -9.33 31.37 -14.61
N LEU A 124 -8.14 30.78 -14.42
CA LEU A 124 -7.66 30.33 -13.14
C LEU A 124 -6.80 31.42 -12.50
N GLY A 125 -7.21 31.89 -11.32
CA GLY A 125 -6.48 32.90 -10.56
C GLY A 125 -6.13 32.39 -9.15
N ASP A 126 -5.08 32.97 -8.56
CA ASP A 126 -4.60 32.63 -7.20
C ASP A 126 -5.04 33.69 -6.16
N GLY A 127 -6.04 34.52 -6.49
CA GLY A 127 -6.57 35.55 -5.59
C GLY A 127 -5.71 36.79 -5.45
N GLY A 128 -4.71 36.95 -6.30
CA GLY A 128 -3.82 38.12 -6.32
C GLY A 128 -3.23 38.35 -7.72
N SER A 129 -2.68 39.53 -7.94
CA SER A 129 -2.04 39.87 -9.20
C SER A 129 -0.59 39.36 -9.24
N VAL A 130 -0.15 38.87 -10.41
CA VAL A 130 1.22 38.38 -10.65
C VAL A 130 1.83 39.19 -11.78
N THR A 131 3.08 39.62 -11.64
CA THR A 131 3.81 40.33 -12.70
C THR A 131 4.56 39.35 -13.60
N VAL A 132 4.26 39.35 -14.87
CA VAL A 132 4.92 38.54 -15.91
C VAL A 132 5.57 39.48 -16.92
N GLY A 133 6.89 39.57 -16.90
CA GLY A 133 7.61 40.59 -17.68
C GLY A 133 7.23 42.01 -17.21
N ASN A 134 6.63 42.79 -18.08
CA ASN A 134 6.18 44.16 -17.81
C ASN A 134 4.66 44.28 -17.60
N GLN A 135 3.95 43.16 -17.49
CA GLN A 135 2.49 43.15 -17.35
C GLN A 135 2.09 42.54 -16.00
N THR A 136 1.12 43.18 -15.35
CA THR A 136 0.47 42.63 -14.16
C THR A 136 -0.84 41.97 -14.57
N VAL A 137 -1.02 40.71 -14.23
CA VAL A 137 -2.18 39.89 -14.60
C VAL A 137 -2.84 39.30 -13.35
N ASP A 138 -4.15 39.07 -13.40
CA ASP A 138 -4.95 38.53 -12.27
C ASP A 138 -5.21 37.03 -12.40
N PHE A 139 -4.58 36.40 -13.38
CA PHE A 139 -4.70 34.95 -13.61
C PHE A 139 -3.34 34.27 -13.40
N ARG A 140 -3.37 32.93 -13.16
CA ARG A 140 -2.17 32.12 -13.04
C ARG A 140 -1.48 31.98 -14.40
N PRO A 141 -0.32 32.59 -14.61
CA PRO A 141 0.40 32.49 -15.89
C PRO A 141 1.08 31.14 -16.00
N ILE A 142 1.05 30.53 -17.19
CA ILE A 142 1.88 29.38 -17.52
C ILE A 142 3.11 29.85 -18.26
N THR A 143 4.23 29.84 -17.56
CA THR A 143 5.52 30.21 -18.14
C THR A 143 6.23 28.99 -18.74
N PRO A 144 6.93 29.11 -19.87
CA PRO A 144 7.76 28.04 -20.40
C PRO A 144 8.75 27.51 -19.34
N GLY A 145 8.85 26.18 -19.19
CA GLY A 145 9.74 25.56 -18.21
C GLY A 145 9.20 25.52 -16.77
N SER A 146 7.97 26.00 -16.49
CA SER A 146 7.37 25.95 -15.15
C SER A 146 7.01 24.52 -14.70
N MET A 147 6.75 23.62 -15.64
CA MET A 147 6.48 22.22 -15.34
C MET A 147 7.77 21.41 -15.28
N ARG A 148 8.00 20.72 -14.17
CA ARG A 148 9.16 19.84 -14.04
C ARG A 148 8.95 18.55 -14.80
N GLY A 149 9.94 18.14 -15.60
CA GLY A 149 10.03 16.80 -16.20
C GLY A 149 10.41 15.75 -15.17
N SER A 150 10.22 14.49 -15.52
CA SER A 150 10.85 13.34 -14.86
C SER A 150 12.05 12.90 -15.66
N ASP A 151 13.10 12.41 -14.98
CA ASP A 151 14.23 11.77 -15.62
C ASP A 151 13.90 10.29 -15.90
N TYR A 152 13.16 9.67 -14.98
CA TYR A 152 12.74 8.28 -15.10
C TYR A 152 11.25 8.12 -14.84
N VAL A 153 10.61 7.25 -15.62
CA VAL A 153 9.23 6.80 -15.41
C VAL A 153 9.23 5.32 -15.03
N ILE A 154 8.50 5.00 -13.98
CA ILE A 154 8.29 3.62 -13.53
C ILE A 154 6.86 3.23 -13.85
N ASP A 155 6.70 2.12 -14.55
CA ASP A 155 5.41 1.46 -14.81
C ASP A 155 5.54 -0.05 -14.66
N GLY A 156 4.40 -0.75 -14.65
CA GLY A 156 4.41 -2.20 -14.55
C GLY A 156 3.04 -2.80 -14.30
N ALA A 157 3.05 -4.03 -13.81
CA ALA A 157 1.84 -4.77 -13.51
C ALA A 157 2.04 -5.77 -12.38
N ILE A 158 0.96 -6.09 -11.66
CA ILE A 158 0.87 -7.30 -10.87
C ILE A 158 0.59 -8.44 -11.84
N THR A 159 1.53 -9.36 -11.96
CA THR A 159 1.49 -10.43 -12.97
C THR A 159 1.15 -11.80 -12.37
N GLN A 160 1.37 -11.95 -11.07
CA GLN A 160 1.05 -13.17 -10.36
C GLN A 160 0.34 -12.88 -9.05
N LEU A 161 -0.69 -13.64 -8.78
CA LEU A 161 -1.40 -13.67 -7.52
C LEU A 161 -1.98 -15.07 -7.32
N ASP A 162 -1.26 -15.93 -6.60
CA ASP A 162 -1.65 -17.31 -6.39
C ASP A 162 -2.01 -17.55 -4.94
N PHE A 163 -3.18 -18.16 -4.75
CA PHE A 163 -3.65 -18.65 -3.48
C PHE A 163 -3.51 -20.17 -3.48
N ASN A 164 -2.49 -20.67 -2.78
CA ASN A 164 -2.28 -22.10 -2.62
C ASN A 164 -2.71 -22.54 -1.22
N THR A 165 -3.63 -23.49 -1.17
CA THR A 165 -4.05 -24.11 0.07
C THR A 165 -3.28 -25.40 0.24
N TYR A 166 -2.42 -25.46 1.26
CA TYR A 166 -1.79 -26.72 1.65
C TYR A 166 -2.64 -27.35 2.73
N SER A 167 -3.45 -28.32 2.39
CA SER A 167 -4.20 -29.14 3.35
C SER A 167 -3.32 -30.26 3.88
N GLY A 168 -2.47 -29.96 4.84
CA GLY A 168 -1.80 -30.92 5.68
C GLY A 168 -2.70 -31.17 6.89
N GLY A 169 -3.76 -31.96 6.75
CA GLY A 169 -4.74 -32.15 7.79
C GLY A 169 -4.21 -33.08 8.88
N ALA A 170 -3.93 -32.55 10.07
CA ALA A 170 -4.16 -33.28 11.30
C ALA A 170 -5.54 -32.87 11.79
N GLU A 171 -6.56 -33.62 11.43
CA GLU A 171 -7.89 -33.54 12.07
C GLU A 171 -7.81 -34.25 13.42
N ALA A 172 -7.80 -33.49 14.50
CA ALA A 172 -8.00 -34.04 15.82
C ALA A 172 -9.46 -33.87 16.22
N LEU A 173 -10.24 -34.94 16.15
CA LEU A 173 -11.58 -35.03 16.72
C LEU A 173 -11.46 -35.38 18.22
N ILE A 174 -11.63 -34.39 19.09
CA ILE A 174 -11.79 -34.62 20.51
C ILE A 174 -13.21 -34.22 20.90
N ALA A 175 -14.00 -35.19 21.34
CA ALA A 175 -15.36 -35.04 21.87
C ALA A 175 -16.36 -34.35 20.90
N GLY A 176 -16.29 -34.64 19.60
CA GLY A 176 -17.26 -34.12 18.62
C GLY A 176 -17.03 -32.68 18.19
N ILE A 177 -15.94 -32.07 18.62
CA ILE A 177 -15.50 -30.74 18.14
C ILE A 177 -14.26 -30.98 17.28
N GLY A 178 -14.43 -30.93 15.96
CA GLY A 178 -13.36 -31.02 14.98
C GLY A 178 -12.66 -29.67 14.82
N GLY A 179 -11.38 -29.61 15.15
CA GLY A 179 -10.50 -28.48 14.81
C GLY A 179 -9.45 -28.94 13.81
N GLY A 180 -9.39 -28.33 12.64
CA GLY A 180 -8.36 -28.54 11.64
C GLY A 180 -7.61 -27.23 11.39
N ALA A 181 -6.31 -27.30 11.12
CA ALA A 181 -5.53 -26.16 10.66
C ALA A 181 -5.20 -26.34 9.16
N ARG A 182 -5.46 -25.33 8.35
CA ARG A 182 -5.03 -25.26 6.95
C ARG A 182 -3.93 -24.23 6.81
N LEU A 183 -2.94 -24.55 6.01
CA LEU A 183 -1.88 -23.63 5.64
C LEU A 183 -2.22 -23.02 4.27
N TYR A 184 -2.23 -21.71 4.21
CA TYR A 184 -2.38 -20.97 2.97
C TYR A 184 -1.05 -20.30 2.61
N ALA A 185 -0.65 -20.42 1.36
CA ALA A 185 0.42 -19.62 0.81
C ALA A 185 -0.16 -18.68 -0.25
N LEU A 186 0.07 -17.40 -0.08
CA LEU A 186 -0.25 -16.36 -1.04
C LEU A 186 1.03 -15.90 -1.69
N THR A 187 1.13 -16.03 -3.02
CA THR A 187 2.25 -15.49 -3.77
C THR A 187 1.78 -14.32 -4.61
N ALA A 188 2.40 -13.17 -4.44
CA ALA A 188 2.20 -12.00 -5.29
C ALA A 188 3.50 -11.67 -6.01
N ALA A 189 3.42 -11.39 -7.32
CA ALA A 189 4.53 -10.88 -8.09
C ALA A 189 4.16 -9.62 -8.86
N VAL A 190 5.11 -8.69 -8.92
CA VAL A 190 4.99 -7.40 -9.61
C VAL A 190 6.17 -7.27 -10.57
N ASP A 191 5.88 -7.06 -11.84
CA ASP A 191 6.88 -6.72 -12.85
C ASP A 191 6.90 -5.21 -13.02
N LEU A 192 8.08 -4.62 -12.81
CA LEU A 192 8.33 -3.20 -12.95
C LEU A 192 9.42 -2.95 -13.98
N ARG A 193 9.27 -1.86 -14.71
CA ARG A 193 10.30 -1.34 -15.61
C ARG A 193 10.51 0.14 -15.36
N VAL A 194 11.74 0.58 -15.57
CA VAL A 194 12.18 1.96 -15.46
C VAL A 194 12.63 2.42 -16.84
N THR A 195 11.97 3.43 -17.34
CA THR A 195 12.25 4.03 -18.64
C THR A 195 12.89 5.40 -18.45
N ASP A 196 14.02 5.63 -19.09
CA ASP A 196 14.62 6.94 -19.23
C ASP A 196 13.73 7.82 -20.15
N THR A 197 13.34 9.00 -19.68
CA THR A 197 12.36 9.82 -20.41
C THR A 197 12.97 10.61 -21.56
N GLU A 198 14.28 10.75 -21.60
CA GLU A 198 14.98 11.47 -22.67
C GLU A 198 15.26 10.53 -23.85
N SER A 199 15.81 9.34 -23.58
CA SER A 199 16.15 8.35 -24.60
C SER A 199 15.00 7.40 -24.94
N THR A 200 14.00 7.27 -24.06
CA THR A 200 12.94 6.25 -24.10
C THR A 200 13.44 4.81 -23.92
N GLU A 201 14.67 4.63 -23.48
CA GLU A 201 15.25 3.31 -23.22
C GLU A 201 14.77 2.75 -21.88
N ILE A 202 14.52 1.44 -21.84
CA ILE A 202 14.27 0.73 -20.60
C ILE A 202 15.64 0.47 -19.95
N VAL A 203 15.97 1.26 -18.95
CA VAL A 203 17.27 1.17 -18.24
C VAL A 203 17.27 0.08 -17.17
N ARG A 204 16.09 -0.34 -16.73
CA ARG A 204 15.94 -1.42 -15.75
C ARG A 204 14.57 -2.08 -15.89
N ALA A 205 14.53 -3.38 -15.75
CA ALA A 205 13.31 -4.16 -15.58
C ALA A 205 13.57 -5.28 -14.56
N GLY A 206 12.55 -5.64 -13.79
CA GLY A 206 12.66 -6.71 -12.81
C GLY A 206 11.31 -7.18 -12.31
N THR A 207 11.28 -8.45 -11.92
CA THR A 207 10.14 -9.07 -11.25
C THR A 207 10.44 -9.16 -9.76
N TYR A 208 9.54 -8.67 -8.95
CA TYR A 208 9.62 -8.71 -7.49
C TYR A 208 8.48 -9.57 -6.98
N SER A 209 8.79 -10.60 -6.22
CA SER A 209 7.77 -11.53 -5.72
C SER A 209 7.91 -11.76 -4.22
N LYS A 210 6.79 -12.00 -3.57
CA LYS A 210 6.72 -12.35 -2.16
C LYS A 210 5.69 -13.44 -1.95
N GLN A 211 6.08 -14.44 -1.16
CA GLN A 211 5.17 -15.42 -0.64
C GLN A 211 4.83 -15.09 0.81
N ALA A 212 3.55 -14.96 1.11
CA ALA A 212 3.02 -14.86 2.46
C ALA A 212 2.37 -16.20 2.84
N VAL A 213 2.71 -16.72 4.02
CA VAL A 213 2.15 -17.98 4.52
C VAL A 213 1.27 -17.68 5.72
N GLY A 214 0.06 -18.23 5.72
CA GLY A 214 -0.89 -18.08 6.81
C GLY A 214 -1.50 -19.42 7.21
N THR A 215 -2.01 -19.51 8.45
CA THR A 215 -2.75 -20.67 8.94
C THR A 215 -4.18 -20.28 9.21
N GLU A 216 -5.13 -21.09 8.72
CA GLU A 216 -6.53 -21.04 9.13
C GLU A 216 -6.74 -22.06 10.24
N VAL A 217 -7.25 -21.62 11.38
CA VAL A 217 -7.73 -22.50 12.42
C VAL A 217 -9.24 -22.54 12.33
N TYR A 218 -9.82 -23.74 12.17
CA TYR A 218 -11.27 -23.91 12.14
C TYR A 218 -11.90 -23.49 13.47
N ALA A 219 -12.34 -22.32 13.51
CA ALA A 219 -13.32 -21.64 14.33
C ALA A 219 -13.34 -20.15 13.92
N SER A 220 -13.38 -19.87 12.62
CA SER A 220 -13.60 -18.53 12.03
C SER A 220 -12.49 -17.48 12.25
N VAL A 221 -11.25 -17.86 12.44
CA VAL A 221 -10.16 -16.87 12.58
C VAL A 221 -8.99 -17.22 11.67
N PHE A 222 -8.84 -16.47 10.59
CA PHE A 222 -7.61 -16.47 9.79
C PHE A 222 -6.51 -15.73 10.55
N ARG A 223 -5.38 -16.40 10.76
CA ARG A 223 -4.17 -15.73 11.27
C ARG A 223 -3.03 -15.98 10.30
N PHE A 224 -2.46 -14.92 9.77
CA PHE A 224 -1.23 -14.99 8.99
C PHE A 224 -0.04 -14.89 9.95
N PHE A 225 0.83 -15.85 9.89
CA PHE A 225 2.12 -15.81 10.60
C PHE A 225 3.21 -15.56 9.57
N SER A 226 3.85 -14.42 9.64
CA SER A 226 5.16 -14.23 9.04
C SER A 226 6.21 -14.72 10.02
N ASN A 227 7.23 -15.41 9.52
CA ASN A 227 8.25 -16.06 10.37
C ASN A 227 9.15 -15.08 11.11
N ASP A 228 9.05 -13.79 10.87
CA ASP A 228 9.68 -12.77 11.67
C ASP A 228 8.95 -11.44 11.54
N LEU A 229 8.47 -10.95 12.66
CA LEU A 229 8.42 -9.54 13.03
C LEU A 229 7.17 -8.70 12.76
N TYR A 230 6.07 -9.18 12.24
CA TYR A 230 4.88 -8.33 12.33
C TYR A 230 3.72 -9.09 12.95
N ASP A 231 3.48 -8.81 14.22
CA ASP A 231 2.18 -9.00 14.86
C ASP A 231 1.21 -7.98 14.21
N ILE A 232 0.91 -8.20 12.93
CA ILE A 232 -0.23 -7.58 12.30
C ILE A 232 -1.41 -8.28 12.95
N ARG A 233 -1.99 -7.66 13.95
CA ARG A 233 -3.31 -8.02 14.47
C ARG A 233 -4.30 -7.71 13.36
N ILE A 234 -4.41 -8.65 12.43
CA ILE A 234 -5.33 -8.56 11.30
C ILE A 234 -6.71 -8.85 11.87
N GLY A 235 -7.53 -7.81 11.91
CA GLY A 235 -8.97 -7.98 12.07
C GLY A 235 -9.54 -8.71 10.87
N ASP A 236 -10.27 -9.72 11.12
CA ASP A 236 -11.30 -10.48 10.40
C ASP A 236 -11.32 -10.63 8.86
N LYS A 237 -10.37 -10.12 8.05
CA LYS A 237 -10.45 -10.27 6.58
C LYS A 237 -9.12 -10.59 5.91
N SER A 238 -9.14 -11.66 5.11
CA SER A 238 -8.00 -12.21 4.34
C SER A 238 -7.34 -11.23 3.34
N GLN A 239 -7.98 -10.14 2.98
CA GLN A 239 -7.45 -9.14 2.03
C GLN A 239 -6.37 -8.23 2.63
N GLU A 240 -6.38 -7.98 3.93
CA GLU A 240 -5.41 -7.09 4.58
C GLU A 240 -3.98 -7.63 4.48
N GLY A 241 -3.82 -8.96 4.60
CA GLY A 241 -2.52 -9.62 4.43
C GLY A 241 -1.95 -9.47 3.02
N LEU A 242 -2.81 -9.54 1.99
CA LEU A 242 -2.41 -9.34 0.60
C LEU A 242 -1.95 -7.90 0.34
N HIS A 243 -2.71 -6.92 0.81
CA HIS A 243 -2.36 -5.52 0.63
C HIS A 243 -1.03 -5.17 1.31
N ALA A 244 -0.79 -5.72 2.51
CA ALA A 244 0.49 -5.57 3.21
C ALA A 244 1.64 -6.24 2.43
N GLY A 245 1.42 -7.43 1.89
CA GLY A 245 2.38 -8.14 1.05
C GLY A 245 2.76 -7.36 -0.21
N ILE A 246 1.77 -6.82 -0.93
CA ILE A 246 2.02 -5.98 -2.12
C ILE A 246 2.81 -4.72 -1.74
N ARG A 247 2.47 -4.05 -0.63
CA ARG A 247 3.24 -2.89 -0.16
C ARG A 247 4.69 -3.23 0.15
N TRP A 248 4.94 -4.38 0.73
CA TRP A 248 6.30 -4.85 1.00
C TRP A 248 7.08 -5.09 -0.30
N VAL A 249 6.50 -5.84 -1.24
CA VAL A 249 7.11 -6.06 -2.57
C VAL A 249 7.48 -4.74 -3.24
N LEU A 250 6.56 -3.76 -3.23
CA LEU A 250 6.80 -2.45 -3.82
C LEU A 250 7.86 -1.64 -3.07
N ALA A 251 7.96 -1.79 -1.74
CA ALA A 251 8.99 -1.13 -0.94
C ALA A 251 10.39 -1.69 -1.26
N GLU A 252 10.54 -3.01 -1.38
CA GLU A 252 11.79 -3.63 -1.80
C GLU A 252 12.15 -3.29 -3.25
N ALA A 253 11.16 -3.27 -4.14
CA ALA A 253 11.36 -2.83 -5.52
C ALA A 253 11.82 -1.37 -5.60
N ALA A 254 11.22 -0.47 -4.82
CA ALA A 254 11.63 0.92 -4.75
C ALA A 254 13.06 1.06 -4.25
N TYR A 255 13.45 0.30 -3.22
CA TYR A 255 14.81 0.28 -2.72
C TYR A 255 15.80 -0.16 -3.82
N ASP A 256 15.50 -1.25 -4.50
CA ASP A 256 16.36 -1.82 -5.53
C ASP A 256 16.49 -0.90 -6.76
N ILE A 257 15.38 -0.33 -7.22
CA ILE A 257 15.36 0.60 -8.34
C ILE A 257 16.17 1.86 -8.02
N VAL A 258 15.86 2.50 -6.87
CA VAL A 258 16.56 3.73 -6.49
C VAL A 258 18.04 3.47 -6.27
N SER A 259 18.43 2.42 -5.53
CA SER A 259 19.82 2.05 -5.29
C SER A 259 20.60 1.87 -6.60
N SER A 260 19.98 1.20 -7.58
CA SER A 260 20.59 0.97 -8.89
C SER A 260 20.76 2.26 -9.69
N ILE A 261 19.73 3.10 -9.75
CA ILE A 261 19.74 4.33 -10.56
C ILE A 261 20.72 5.37 -9.99
N VAL A 262 20.81 5.49 -8.66
CA VAL A 262 21.76 6.42 -8.02
C VAL A 262 23.16 5.82 -7.83
N ASN A 263 23.40 4.59 -8.25
CA ASN A 263 24.65 3.84 -8.04
C ASN A 263 25.04 3.78 -6.55
N HIS A 264 24.08 3.44 -5.70
CA HIS A 264 24.30 3.32 -4.26
C HIS A 264 25.27 2.17 -3.96
N ASN A 265 26.16 2.39 -3.01
CA ASN A 265 27.25 1.46 -2.66
C ASN A 265 26.83 0.24 -1.81
N GLY A 266 25.51 0.08 -1.54
CA GLY A 266 25.00 -1.04 -0.74
C GLY A 266 25.11 -0.86 0.78
N SER A 267 25.53 0.30 1.26
CA SER A 267 25.68 0.53 2.72
C SER A 267 24.39 0.38 3.52
N CYS A 268 23.23 0.47 2.87
CA CYS A 268 21.91 0.29 3.46
C CYS A 268 21.36 -1.13 3.35
N ASP A 269 22.04 -2.03 2.65
CA ASP A 269 21.56 -3.42 2.43
C ASP A 269 21.39 -4.19 3.74
N SER A 270 22.22 -3.90 4.75
CA SER A 270 22.11 -4.49 6.09
C SER A 270 20.83 -4.11 6.85
N ARG A 271 20.07 -3.16 6.34
CA ARG A 271 18.75 -2.76 6.88
C ARG A 271 17.59 -3.48 6.22
N LEU A 272 17.82 -4.21 5.14
CA LEU A 272 16.83 -5.07 4.53
C LEU A 272 16.57 -6.30 5.42
N PRO A 273 15.42 -6.97 5.29
CA PRO A 273 15.18 -8.24 5.94
C PRO A 273 16.27 -9.26 5.63
N GLU A 274 16.64 -10.10 6.60
CA GLU A 274 17.74 -11.06 6.49
C GLU A 274 17.62 -11.96 5.25
N VAL A 275 16.42 -12.49 5.00
CA VAL A 275 16.14 -13.31 3.80
C VAL A 275 16.43 -12.54 2.50
N THR A 276 16.11 -11.25 2.46
CA THR A 276 16.38 -10.42 1.28
C THR A 276 17.89 -10.19 1.11
N GLN A 277 18.63 -10.06 2.20
CA GLN A 277 20.08 -9.92 2.17
C GLN A 277 20.77 -11.19 1.63
N GLU A 278 20.34 -12.38 2.11
CA GLU A 278 20.83 -13.67 1.63
C GLU A 278 20.62 -13.82 0.12
N LEU A 279 19.38 -13.61 -0.36
CA LEU A 279 19.04 -13.72 -1.78
C LEU A 279 19.86 -12.75 -2.65
N ARG A 280 20.10 -11.53 -2.18
CA ARG A 280 20.94 -10.56 -2.89
C ARG A 280 22.38 -10.99 -2.96
N SER A 281 22.91 -11.56 -1.88
CA SER A 281 24.29 -12.08 -1.86
C SER A 281 24.47 -13.25 -2.82
N GLU A 282 23.54 -14.18 -2.88
CA GLU A 282 23.53 -15.29 -3.82
C GLU A 282 23.46 -14.81 -5.28
N GLN A 283 22.56 -13.85 -5.56
CA GLN A 283 22.46 -13.26 -6.89
C GLN A 283 23.71 -12.50 -7.31
N ALA A 284 24.40 -11.84 -6.38
CA ALA A 284 25.65 -11.15 -6.64
C ALA A 284 26.76 -12.14 -6.99
N VAL A 285 26.87 -13.26 -6.24
CA VAL A 285 27.80 -14.34 -6.53
C VAL A 285 27.54 -14.95 -7.90
N HIS A 286 26.29 -15.29 -8.19
CA HIS A 286 25.91 -15.87 -9.48
C HIS A 286 26.21 -14.92 -10.66
N ARG A 287 25.94 -13.62 -10.52
CA ARG A 287 26.31 -12.63 -11.55
C ARG A 287 27.80 -12.55 -11.77
N ALA A 288 28.60 -12.63 -10.70
CA ALA A 288 30.06 -12.62 -10.80
C ALA A 288 30.56 -13.88 -11.50
N GLU A 289 30.00 -15.06 -11.21
CA GLU A 289 30.34 -16.32 -11.87
C GLU A 289 30.03 -16.28 -13.37
N VAL A 290 28.84 -15.81 -13.74
CA VAL A 290 28.43 -15.63 -15.14
C VAL A 290 29.36 -14.64 -15.88
N ALA A 291 29.72 -13.53 -15.23
CA ALA A 291 30.59 -12.51 -15.82
C ALA A 291 32.03 -13.01 -16.02
N THR A 292 32.51 -13.94 -15.19
CA THR A 292 33.86 -14.54 -15.30
C THR A 292 33.91 -15.78 -16.19
N GLY A 293 32.77 -16.25 -16.71
CA GLY A 293 32.68 -17.44 -17.54
C GLY A 293 33.02 -18.75 -16.81
N ALA A 294 32.98 -18.73 -15.50
CA ALA A 294 33.11 -19.90 -14.65
C ALA A 294 31.75 -20.61 -14.54
N SER A 295 31.45 -21.48 -15.49
CA SER A 295 30.30 -22.41 -15.47
C SER A 295 30.81 -23.85 -15.57
#